data_323f8df6c1c602c24adaf4c5a2a3285c
#
_entry.id   323f8df6c1c602c24adaf4c5a2a3285c
#
_cell.length_a   1.000
_cell.length_b   1.000
_cell.length_c   1.000
_cell.angle_alpha   90.00
_cell.angle_beta   90.00
_cell.angle_gamma   90.00
#
_symmetry.space_group_name_H-M   'P 1'
#
loop_
_entity.id
_entity.type
_entity.pdbx_description
1 polymer ?
#
loop_
_entity_poly.entity_id
_entity_poly.type
_entity_poly.pdbx_seq_one_letter_code
_entity_poly.pdbx_strand_id
1 'polypeptide(L)'
;ELMRVNQPLIIAMHFVPHSQFLLRHPYFERFNAFLGSQAFHELFRQYPVKDVIFGHSHRRIPTTTIDTITYHARPLGYVREWELCKQFFEDFPEFDFSKRYDPYKRYRRIKDLPEFKAYKKKKLKHEFSQAMIILKL
;
A
#
# COMPACT_ATOMS: atom_id res chain seq x y z
N GLU A 1 29.07 5.43 0.15
CA GLU A 1 28.80 6.31 1.30
C GLU A 1 28.08 5.59 2.42
N LEU A 2 27.10 4.72 2.11
CA LEU A 2 26.39 3.88 3.10
C LEU A 2 27.30 2.90 3.88
N MET A 3 28.45 2.54 3.32
CA MET A 3 29.42 1.61 3.95
C MET A 3 30.07 2.14 5.25
N ARG A 4 29.83 3.40 5.61
CA ARG A 4 30.40 4.03 6.81
C ARG A 4 29.41 4.24 7.96
N VAL A 5 28.16 3.81 7.79
CA VAL A 5 27.11 4.05 8.79
C VAL A 5 27.05 2.88 9.74
N ASN A 6 27.45 3.10 11.00
CA ASN A 6 27.28 2.13 12.10
C ASN A 6 25.95 2.29 12.86
N GLN A 7 25.09 3.20 12.41
CA GLN A 7 23.80 3.45 13.05
C GLN A 7 22.69 2.67 12.33
N PRO A 8 21.62 2.28 13.03
CA PRO A 8 20.47 1.66 12.43
C PRO A 8 19.88 2.53 11.31
N LEU A 9 19.65 1.94 10.15
CA LEU A 9 19.11 2.63 8.98
C LEU A 9 17.61 2.36 8.83
N ILE A 10 16.89 3.40 8.44
CA ILE A 10 15.51 3.32 7.96
C ILE A 10 15.53 3.67 6.46
N ILE A 11 15.04 2.75 5.64
CA ILE A 11 14.95 2.93 4.20
C ILE A 11 13.52 3.29 3.81
N ALA A 12 13.34 4.39 3.11
CA ALA A 12 12.08 4.71 2.46
C ALA A 12 12.26 4.60 0.94
N MET A 13 11.46 3.76 0.29
CA MET A 13 11.56 3.49 -1.13
C MET A 13 10.19 3.31 -1.79
N HIS A 14 10.16 3.41 -3.12
CA HIS A 14 8.92 3.21 -3.87
C HIS A 14 8.66 1.74 -4.18
N PHE A 15 9.68 1.03 -4.65
CA PHE A 15 9.54 -0.34 -5.16
C PHE A 15 9.39 -1.38 -4.05
N VAL A 16 8.80 -2.53 -4.41
CA VAL A 16 8.65 -3.69 -3.53
C VAL A 16 10.03 -4.35 -3.33
N PRO A 17 10.51 -4.44 -2.09
CA PRO A 17 11.89 -4.86 -1.83
C PRO A 17 12.10 -6.36 -1.67
N HIS A 18 11.04 -7.17 -1.57
CA HIS A 18 11.13 -8.60 -1.29
C HIS A 18 10.03 -9.38 -2.00
N SER A 19 10.35 -10.58 -2.50
CA SER A 19 9.45 -11.45 -3.27
C SER A 19 8.18 -11.86 -2.52
N GLN A 20 8.22 -11.94 -1.19
CA GLN A 20 7.05 -12.24 -0.35
C GLN A 20 5.91 -11.23 -0.53
N PHE A 21 6.22 -9.99 -0.91
CA PHE A 21 5.26 -8.90 -1.06
C PHE A 21 4.75 -8.72 -2.50
N LEU A 22 5.24 -9.54 -3.44
CA LEU A 22 4.79 -9.52 -4.82
C LEU A 22 3.34 -10.03 -4.97
N LEU A 23 2.73 -9.73 -6.10
CA LEU A 23 1.38 -10.18 -6.41
C LEU A 23 1.40 -11.67 -6.74
N ARG A 24 0.56 -12.45 -6.07
CA ARG A 24 0.32 -13.87 -6.35
C ARG A 24 -1.05 -14.02 -7.01
N HIS A 25 -1.10 -13.69 -8.29
CA HIS A 25 -2.35 -13.75 -9.05
C HIS A 25 -2.06 -14.09 -10.51
N PRO A 26 -2.69 -15.14 -11.11
CA PRO A 26 -2.33 -15.65 -12.44
C PRO A 26 -2.26 -14.59 -13.54
N TYR A 27 -3.14 -13.58 -13.49
CA TYR A 27 -3.16 -12.50 -14.49
C TYR A 27 -2.18 -11.35 -14.21
N PHE A 28 -1.68 -11.22 -12.99
CA PHE A 28 -0.88 -10.04 -12.57
C PHE A 28 0.57 -10.38 -12.26
N GLU A 29 0.95 -11.65 -12.13
CA GLU A 29 2.33 -12.05 -11.83
C GLU A 29 3.35 -11.53 -12.85
N ARG A 30 2.95 -11.43 -14.12
CA ARG A 30 3.79 -10.86 -15.18
C ARG A 30 4.22 -9.41 -14.92
N PHE A 31 3.49 -8.67 -14.07
CA PHE A 31 3.83 -7.30 -13.71
C PHE A 31 4.80 -7.21 -12.52
N ASN A 32 5.10 -8.32 -11.85
CA ASN A 32 6.01 -8.33 -10.71
C ASN A 32 7.40 -7.82 -11.04
N ALA A 33 7.87 -8.01 -12.28
CA ALA A 33 9.14 -7.46 -12.75
C ALA A 33 9.20 -5.93 -12.69
N PHE A 34 8.05 -5.26 -12.75
CA PHE A 34 7.95 -3.80 -12.63
C PHE A 34 7.66 -3.33 -11.20
N LEU A 35 7.22 -4.24 -10.32
CA LEU A 35 6.89 -3.88 -8.94
C LEU A 35 8.14 -3.73 -8.07
N GLY A 36 9.15 -4.53 -8.30
CA GLY A 36 10.37 -4.49 -7.50
C GLY A 36 11.28 -5.70 -7.70
N SER A 37 12.22 -5.88 -6.77
CA SER A 37 13.23 -6.93 -6.88
C SER A 37 13.66 -7.44 -5.50
N GLN A 38 13.87 -8.75 -5.40
CA GLN A 38 14.51 -9.42 -4.26
C GLN A 38 15.92 -8.89 -3.99
N ALA A 39 16.62 -8.40 -5.02
CA ALA A 39 17.96 -7.86 -4.87
C ALA A 39 18.06 -6.68 -3.89
N PHE A 40 16.97 -5.94 -3.67
CA PHE A 40 16.93 -4.90 -2.64
C PHE A 40 17.09 -5.49 -1.23
N HIS A 41 16.37 -6.57 -0.93
CA HIS A 41 16.49 -7.25 0.36
C HIS A 41 17.91 -7.78 0.57
N GLU A 42 18.50 -8.42 -0.44
CA GLU A 42 19.87 -8.94 -0.38
C GLU A 42 20.89 -7.81 -0.15
N LEU A 43 20.66 -6.65 -0.73
CA LEU A 43 21.47 -5.47 -0.48
C LEU A 43 21.30 -4.97 0.97
N PHE A 44 20.06 -4.86 1.46
CA PHE A 44 19.78 -4.34 2.80
C PHE A 44 20.39 -5.19 3.90
N ARG A 45 20.46 -6.51 3.73
CA ARG A 45 21.10 -7.43 4.68
C ARG A 45 22.60 -7.17 4.89
N GLN A 46 23.24 -6.44 3.97
CA GLN A 46 24.67 -6.09 4.07
C GLN A 46 24.93 -4.84 4.93
N TYR A 47 23.89 -4.18 5.39
CA TYR A 47 23.93 -2.95 6.16
C TYR A 47 23.06 -3.04 7.41
N PRO A 48 23.23 -2.14 8.39
CA PRO A 48 22.42 -2.14 9.61
C PRO A 48 21.00 -1.60 9.37
N VAL A 49 20.30 -2.12 8.36
CA VAL A 49 18.92 -1.74 8.02
C VAL A 49 17.98 -2.37 9.04
N LYS A 50 17.20 -1.54 9.72
CA LYS A 50 16.22 -1.95 10.73
C LYS A 50 14.80 -1.97 10.17
N ASP A 51 14.43 -0.89 9.48
CA ASP A 51 13.08 -0.70 8.96
C ASP A 51 13.12 -0.31 7.48
N VAL A 52 12.19 -0.86 6.70
CA VAL A 52 11.99 -0.52 5.29
C VAL A 52 10.54 -0.13 5.06
N ILE A 53 10.31 1.09 4.61
CA ILE A 53 9.01 1.60 4.21
C ILE A 53 8.93 1.56 2.69
N PHE A 54 7.89 0.93 2.14
CA PHE A 54 7.73 0.82 0.70
C PHE A 54 6.27 0.92 0.24
N GLY A 55 6.08 1.09 -1.08
CA GLY A 55 4.74 1.27 -1.68
C GLY A 55 4.55 0.49 -2.96
N HIS A 56 4.30 1.19 -4.06
CA HIS A 56 4.12 0.76 -5.45
C HIS A 56 2.98 -0.23 -5.70
N SER A 57 2.88 -1.30 -4.94
CA SER A 57 1.81 -2.32 -5.09
C SER A 57 0.41 -1.82 -4.72
N HIS A 58 0.28 -0.63 -4.15
CA HIS A 58 -0.95 -0.04 -3.58
C HIS A 58 -1.68 -0.95 -2.57
N ARG A 59 -0.99 -1.97 -2.06
CA ARG A 59 -1.54 -2.89 -1.07
C ARG A 59 -1.02 -2.56 0.32
N ARG A 60 -1.94 -2.36 1.26
CA ARG A 60 -1.60 -2.31 2.68
C ARG A 60 -1.43 -3.74 3.18
N ILE A 61 -0.27 -4.03 3.74
CA ILE A 61 0.04 -5.33 4.31
C ILE A 61 0.43 -5.18 5.78
N PRO A 62 0.23 -6.22 6.59
CA PRO A 62 0.74 -6.25 7.97
C PRO A 62 2.24 -5.99 8.00
N THR A 63 2.69 -5.27 9.02
CA THR A 63 4.12 -5.15 9.30
C THR A 63 4.73 -6.54 9.45
N THR A 64 5.81 -6.81 8.72
CA THR A 64 6.41 -8.13 8.61
C THR A 64 7.92 -8.04 8.79
N THR A 65 8.49 -8.88 9.62
CA THR A 65 9.95 -8.96 9.81
C THR A 65 10.50 -10.16 9.05
N ILE A 66 11.52 -9.92 8.22
CA ILE A 66 12.26 -10.93 7.47
C ILE A 66 13.74 -10.67 7.71
N ASP A 67 14.48 -11.70 8.15
CA ASP A 67 15.93 -11.61 8.41
C ASP A 67 16.34 -10.37 9.22
N THR A 68 15.66 -10.09 10.32
CA THR A 68 15.89 -8.93 11.21
C THR A 68 15.44 -7.56 10.66
N ILE A 69 15.04 -7.46 9.41
CA ILE A 69 14.55 -6.22 8.78
C ILE A 69 13.04 -6.18 8.86
N THR A 70 12.48 -5.09 9.38
CA THR A 70 11.04 -4.88 9.50
C THR A 70 10.51 -4.10 8.30
N TYR A 71 9.54 -4.67 7.60
CA TYR A 71 8.92 -4.13 6.39
C TYR A 71 7.55 -3.53 6.67
N HIS A 72 7.34 -2.31 6.19
CA HIS A 72 6.10 -1.56 6.33
C HIS A 72 5.55 -1.15 4.96
N ALA A 73 4.35 -1.62 4.62
CA ALA A 73 3.67 -1.20 3.39
C ALA A 73 2.26 -0.71 3.71
N ARG A 74 2.11 0.59 3.81
CA ARG A 74 0.83 1.27 4.00
C ARG A 74 0.62 2.37 2.96
N PRO A 75 0.75 2.07 1.66
CA PRO A 75 0.57 3.07 0.61
C PRO A 75 -0.86 3.61 0.66
N LEU A 76 -1.01 4.89 0.35
CA LEU A 76 -2.31 5.49 0.20
C LEU A 76 -2.99 5.01 -1.09
N GLY A 77 -2.24 4.88 -2.18
CA GLY A 77 -2.75 4.46 -3.48
C GLY A 77 -3.68 5.49 -4.12
N TYR A 78 -4.45 5.05 -5.11
CA TYR A 78 -5.45 5.91 -5.75
C TYR A 78 -6.73 5.96 -4.93
N VAL A 79 -7.43 7.11 -4.96
CA VAL A 79 -8.70 7.30 -4.22
C VAL A 79 -9.71 6.17 -4.49
N ARG A 80 -9.78 5.68 -5.72
CA ARG A 80 -10.67 4.57 -6.11
C ARG A 80 -10.37 3.24 -5.39
N GLU A 81 -9.18 3.12 -4.80
CA GLU A 81 -8.68 1.92 -4.13
C GLU A 81 -8.79 2.03 -2.60
N TRP A 82 -9.13 3.21 -2.11
CA TRP A 82 -9.25 3.47 -0.68
C TRP A 82 -10.34 2.61 -0.04
N GLU A 83 -10.11 2.23 1.19
CA GLU A 83 -11.06 1.42 1.95
C GLU A 83 -12.41 2.12 2.11
N LEU A 84 -12.40 3.44 2.29
CA LEU A 84 -13.63 4.23 2.36
C LEU A 84 -14.50 4.13 1.10
N CYS A 85 -13.91 3.87 -0.08
CA CYS A 85 -14.68 3.65 -1.31
C CYS A 85 -15.39 2.30 -1.31
N LYS A 86 -14.77 1.26 -0.75
CA LYS A 86 -15.39 -0.06 -0.60
C LYS A 86 -16.52 0.01 0.42
N GLN A 87 -16.24 0.59 1.59
CA GLN A 87 -17.23 0.78 2.66
C GLN A 87 -18.43 1.62 2.21
N PHE A 88 -18.22 2.60 1.33
CA PHE A 88 -19.33 3.37 0.78
C PHE A 88 -20.32 2.48 0.03
N PHE A 89 -19.87 1.51 -0.76
CA PHE A 89 -20.76 0.59 -1.48
C PHE A 89 -21.40 -0.45 -0.55
N GLU A 90 -20.78 -0.77 0.56
CA GLU A 90 -21.37 -1.64 1.59
C GLU A 90 -22.46 -0.91 2.36
N ASP A 91 -22.22 0.38 2.72
CA ASP A 91 -23.15 1.21 3.46
C ASP A 91 -24.32 1.72 2.56
N PHE A 92 -24.09 1.84 1.25
CA PHE A 92 -25.02 2.36 0.24
C PHE A 92 -25.08 1.46 -1.00
N PRO A 93 -25.63 0.24 -0.88
CA PRO A 93 -25.63 -0.76 -1.95
C PRO A 93 -26.41 -0.34 -3.20
N GLU A 94 -27.34 0.61 -3.07
CA GLU A 94 -28.10 1.19 -4.18
C GLU A 94 -27.23 1.91 -5.20
N PHE A 95 -26.01 2.32 -4.84
CA PHE A 95 -25.04 2.91 -5.77
C PHE A 95 -24.12 1.88 -6.44
N ASP A 96 -24.19 0.61 -6.04
CA ASP A 96 -23.36 -0.45 -6.64
C ASP A 96 -24.08 -1.16 -7.80
N PHE A 97 -23.98 -0.58 -8.98
CA PHE A 97 -24.58 -1.13 -10.20
C PHE A 97 -23.66 -2.12 -10.94
N SER A 98 -22.52 -2.47 -10.36
CA SER A 98 -21.52 -3.29 -11.05
C SER A 98 -21.57 -4.74 -10.60
N LYS A 99 -21.90 -5.64 -11.51
CA LYS A 99 -21.79 -7.11 -11.29
C LYS A 99 -20.33 -7.62 -11.28
N ARG A 100 -19.37 -6.79 -11.70
CA ARG A 100 -17.94 -7.11 -11.72
C ARG A 100 -17.18 -6.11 -10.87
N TYR A 101 -16.23 -6.59 -10.10
CA TYR A 101 -15.32 -5.73 -9.37
C TYR A 101 -14.44 -4.94 -10.34
N ASP A 102 -14.75 -3.66 -10.50
CA ASP A 102 -13.98 -2.70 -11.29
C ASP A 102 -13.91 -1.38 -10.50
N PRO A 103 -12.86 -1.19 -9.71
CA PRO A 103 -12.73 0.00 -8.84
C PRO A 103 -12.79 1.31 -9.63
N TYR A 104 -12.25 1.34 -10.85
CA TYR A 104 -12.24 2.55 -11.67
C TYR A 104 -13.65 2.95 -12.09
N LYS A 105 -14.44 2.01 -12.65
CA LYS A 105 -15.81 2.29 -13.07
C LYS A 105 -16.72 2.60 -11.90
N ARG A 106 -16.58 1.87 -10.80
CA ARG A 106 -17.33 2.12 -9.55
C ARG A 106 -17.07 3.53 -9.05
N TYR A 107 -15.82 3.91 -8.85
CA TYR A 107 -15.41 5.22 -8.37
C TYR A 107 -15.89 6.36 -9.30
N ARG A 108 -15.76 6.19 -10.62
CA ARG A 108 -16.19 7.19 -11.61
C ARG A 108 -17.68 7.53 -11.49
N ARG A 109 -18.52 6.60 -11.08
CA ARG A 109 -19.95 6.80 -10.88
C ARG A 109 -20.30 7.58 -9.64
N ILE A 110 -19.54 7.43 -8.58
CA ILE A 110 -19.87 8.01 -7.26
C ILE A 110 -19.08 9.28 -6.95
N LYS A 111 -17.93 9.51 -7.58
CA LYS A 111 -16.99 10.58 -7.19
C LYS A 111 -17.60 11.98 -7.10
N ASP A 112 -18.64 12.25 -7.88
CA ASP A 112 -19.29 13.54 -7.98
C ASP A 112 -20.61 13.62 -7.17
N LEU A 113 -21.09 12.49 -6.63
CA LEU A 113 -22.31 12.43 -5.82
C LEU A 113 -22.14 13.21 -4.52
N PRO A 114 -23.16 14.01 -4.10
CA PRO A 114 -23.16 14.70 -2.81
C PRO A 114 -22.97 13.74 -1.62
N GLU A 115 -23.63 12.57 -1.67
CA GLU A 115 -23.57 11.52 -0.66
C GLU A 115 -22.13 11.01 -0.48
N PHE A 116 -21.45 10.71 -1.58
CA PHE A 116 -20.07 10.25 -1.53
C PHE A 116 -19.11 11.35 -1.04
N LYS A 117 -19.31 12.59 -1.46
CA LYS A 117 -18.50 13.74 -1.00
C LYS A 117 -18.63 13.92 0.51
N ALA A 118 -19.85 13.86 1.05
CA ALA A 118 -20.10 13.95 2.48
C ALA A 118 -19.49 12.77 3.24
N TYR A 119 -19.67 11.55 2.74
CA TYR A 119 -19.09 10.32 3.29
C TYR A 119 -17.56 10.38 3.32
N LYS A 120 -16.93 10.74 2.20
CA LYS A 120 -15.50 10.91 2.09
C LYS A 120 -14.97 11.92 3.11
N LYS A 121 -15.61 13.08 3.24
CA LYS A 121 -15.22 14.10 4.23
C LYS A 121 -15.23 13.54 5.66
N LYS A 122 -16.24 12.75 6.02
CA LYS A 122 -16.38 12.12 7.33
C LYS A 122 -15.31 11.06 7.60
N LYS A 123 -14.98 10.24 6.59
CA LYS A 123 -14.07 9.08 6.71
C LYS A 123 -12.61 9.38 6.40
N LEU A 124 -12.29 10.55 5.82
CA LEU A 124 -10.96 10.88 5.28
C LEU A 124 -9.85 10.80 6.34
N LYS A 125 -10.10 11.29 7.55
CA LYS A 125 -9.13 11.24 8.65
C LYS A 125 -8.77 9.79 9.01
N HIS A 126 -9.76 8.91 9.07
CA HIS A 126 -9.54 7.49 9.32
C HIS A 126 -8.77 6.83 8.18
N GLU A 127 -9.14 7.08 6.92
CA GLU A 127 -8.42 6.56 5.75
C GLU A 127 -6.94 6.93 5.77
N PHE A 128 -6.62 8.19 6.08
CA PHE A 128 -5.23 8.64 6.18
C PHE A 128 -4.49 7.99 7.36
N SER A 129 -5.14 7.85 8.51
CA SER A 129 -4.52 7.18 9.67
C SER A 129 -4.12 5.74 9.36
N GLN A 130 -4.86 5.05 8.51
CA GLN A 130 -4.53 3.70 8.06
C GLN A 130 -3.32 3.64 7.11
N ALA A 131 -2.98 4.75 6.45
CA ALA A 131 -1.81 4.87 5.59
C ALA A 131 -0.56 5.40 6.34
N MET A 132 -0.68 5.75 7.62
CA MET A 132 0.44 6.22 8.42
C MET A 132 1.27 5.06 8.97
N ILE A 133 2.58 5.27 9.02
CA ILE A 133 3.55 4.40 9.67
C ILE A 133 4.19 5.21 10.80
N ILE A 134 4.17 4.68 12.01
CA ILE A 134 4.81 5.28 13.19
C ILE A 134 6.00 4.39 13.55
N LEU A 135 7.19 4.93 13.43
CA LEU A 135 8.43 4.28 13.84
C LEU A 135 8.87 4.82 15.19
N LYS A 136 9.36 3.93 16.05
CA LYS A 136 10.05 4.33 17.30
C LYS A 136 11.55 4.34 17.00
N LEU A 137 12.15 5.51 17.06
CA LEU A 137 13.58 5.74 16.90
C LEU A 137 14.32 5.40 18.20
#